data_1a2451eecf9a78775aee2f06c173cff9
#
_entry.id   1a2451eecf9a78775aee2f06c173cff9
#
_cell.length_a   1.000
_cell.length_b   1.000
_cell.length_c   1.000
_cell.angle_alpha   90.00
_cell.angle_beta   90.00
_cell.angle_gamma   90.00
#
_symmetry.space_group_name_H-M   'P 1'
#
loop_
_entity.id
_entity.type
_entity.pdbx_description
1 polymer ?
#
loop_
_entity_poly.entity_id
_entity_poly.type
_entity_poly.pdbx_seq_one_letter_code
_entity_poly.pdbx_strand_id
1 'polypeptide(L)'
;MRYRNILLAGAVMAGLAVPSCAAPQPSDSPSELAAPSWSVYEAERASLEFEYRSDWRVEEVDALANDPEGGISLRVHDAGGQVIAWLDTGIITDQVCMGLQEPVTYTEYDSQAMPELESEQGTAQRFVYRSVAPAQGEALVTYAVVSAPPPSAEAAACGLFDFFTLTDSSGGRFAGVVRPDEGSDVAGHLEKAAAWGGSGEYRDVKRMLVSLRNSD
;
A
#
# COMPACT_ATOMS: atom_id res chain seq x y z
N MET A 1 -6.80 76.63 -32.22
CA MET A 1 -6.61 78.01 -31.68
C MET A 1 -5.71 77.95 -30.43
N ARG A 2 -4.59 78.74 -30.56
CA ARG A 2 -3.80 79.32 -29.45
C ARG A 2 -3.19 78.44 -28.38
N TYR A 3 -1.91 78.12 -28.48
CA TYR A 3 -0.69 78.77 -27.88
C TYR A 3 -0.80 79.07 -26.37
N ARG A 4 0.09 78.45 -25.54
CA ARG A 4 1.15 79.21 -24.87
C ARG A 4 2.16 78.38 -24.14
N ASN A 5 3.43 78.50 -24.56
CA ASN A 5 4.63 78.11 -23.84
C ASN A 5 4.75 78.85 -22.50
N ILE A 6 5.33 78.21 -21.50
CA ILE A 6 6.20 78.81 -20.48
C ILE A 6 7.31 77.82 -20.13
N LEU A 7 8.55 78.26 -20.43
CA LEU A 7 9.81 77.77 -19.90
C LEU A 7 9.99 78.26 -18.46
N LEU A 8 10.71 77.55 -17.61
CA LEU A 8 11.76 78.07 -16.69
C LEU A 8 12.27 76.93 -15.79
N ALA A 9 13.55 76.59 -15.97
CA ALA A 9 14.67 76.70 -15.02
C ALA A 9 14.69 75.63 -13.86
N GLY A 10 15.51 74.70 -13.88
CA GLY A 10 16.86 74.60 -13.37
C GLY A 10 16.96 74.41 -11.82
N ALA A 11 17.22 73.16 -11.35
CA ALA A 11 17.97 72.99 -10.11
C ALA A 11 18.68 71.65 -10.17
N VAL A 12 20.01 71.67 -10.28
CA VAL A 12 20.91 70.53 -10.08
C VAL A 12 21.01 70.25 -8.58
N MET A 13 20.57 69.09 -8.12
CA MET A 13 20.94 68.61 -6.80
C MET A 13 21.76 67.35 -7.00
N ALA A 14 23.01 67.36 -6.59
CA ALA A 14 23.92 66.27 -6.46
C ALA A 14 23.46 65.38 -5.26
N GLY A 15 22.84 64.25 -5.54
CA GLY A 15 22.48 63.27 -4.55
C GLY A 15 23.58 62.21 -4.39
N LEU A 16 24.15 62.14 -3.22
CA LEU A 16 25.12 61.16 -2.77
C LEU A 16 24.53 59.73 -2.91
N ALA A 17 25.16 58.92 -3.75
CA ALA A 17 24.86 57.48 -3.86
C ALA A 17 25.39 56.78 -2.60
N VAL A 18 24.52 56.30 -1.73
CA VAL A 18 24.83 55.37 -0.64
C VAL A 18 24.78 53.95 -1.22
N PRO A 19 25.87 53.17 -1.15
CA PRO A 19 25.78 51.76 -1.52
C PRO A 19 24.95 51.03 -0.47
N SER A 20 23.74 50.64 -0.83
CA SER A 20 22.91 49.72 -0.03
C SER A 20 23.52 48.34 -0.14
N CYS A 21 24.18 47.87 0.92
CA CYS A 21 24.53 46.47 1.10
C CYS A 21 23.19 45.70 1.27
N ALA A 22 22.68 45.14 0.20
CA ALA A 22 21.63 44.14 0.30
C ALA A 22 22.21 42.91 1.00
N ALA A 23 21.74 42.65 2.22
CA ALA A 23 22.00 41.39 2.90
C ALA A 23 21.44 40.27 2.01
N PRO A 24 22.15 39.14 1.87
CA PRO A 24 21.62 37.98 1.18
C PRO A 24 20.36 37.53 1.90
N GLN A 25 19.21 37.55 1.20
CA GLN A 25 17.98 36.90 1.67
C GLN A 25 18.27 35.41 1.76
N PRO A 26 17.92 34.74 2.89
CA PRO A 26 17.93 33.29 2.91
C PRO A 26 17.01 32.81 1.81
N SER A 27 17.56 32.09 0.84
CA SER A 27 16.78 31.35 -0.14
C SER A 27 15.99 30.30 0.65
N ASP A 28 14.67 30.49 0.75
CA ASP A 28 13.76 29.41 1.13
C ASP A 28 13.85 28.37 0.01
N SER A 29 14.82 27.46 0.12
CA SER A 29 14.80 26.25 -0.67
C SER A 29 13.50 25.52 -0.31
N PRO A 30 12.70 25.12 -1.31
CA PRO A 30 11.54 24.28 -1.02
C PRO A 30 12.04 23.08 -0.22
N SER A 31 11.46 22.83 0.95
CA SER A 31 11.73 21.65 1.76
C SER A 31 11.49 20.45 0.86
N GLU A 32 12.55 19.84 0.38
CA GLU A 32 12.48 18.56 -0.31
C GLU A 32 11.83 17.61 0.69
N LEU A 33 10.59 17.17 0.39
CA LEU A 33 9.87 16.21 1.23
C LEU A 33 10.79 15.01 1.39
N ALA A 34 11.35 14.85 2.58
CA ALA A 34 12.23 13.72 2.88
C ALA A 34 11.50 12.42 2.52
N ALA A 35 12.19 11.53 1.81
CA ALA A 35 11.65 10.21 1.51
C ALA A 35 11.23 9.53 2.83
N PRO A 36 10.12 8.78 2.84
CA PRO A 36 9.67 8.11 4.05
C PRO A 36 10.76 7.17 4.58
N SER A 37 10.99 7.21 5.88
CA SER A 37 11.85 6.24 6.57
C SER A 37 11.10 4.92 6.77
N TRP A 38 11.87 3.81 6.85
CA TRP A 38 11.34 2.46 7.01
C TRP A 38 11.92 1.80 8.24
N SER A 39 11.12 0.99 8.89
CA SER A 39 11.47 0.17 10.06
C SER A 39 11.18 -1.30 9.73
N VAL A 40 11.82 -2.22 10.43
CA VAL A 40 11.52 -3.66 10.34
C VAL A 40 10.70 -4.05 11.55
N TYR A 41 9.67 -4.85 11.34
CA TYR A 41 8.92 -5.54 12.38
C TYR A 41 9.31 -7.01 12.36
N GLU A 42 9.78 -7.52 13.51
CA GLU A 42 10.15 -8.91 13.71
C GLU A 42 9.02 -9.61 14.46
N ALA A 43 8.36 -10.55 13.79
CA ALA A 43 7.31 -11.40 14.35
C ALA A 43 7.92 -12.72 14.85
N GLU A 44 8.72 -12.65 15.92
CA GLU A 44 9.54 -13.76 16.44
C GLU A 44 8.78 -15.10 16.57
N ARG A 45 7.53 -15.06 17.09
CA ARG A 45 6.72 -16.28 17.27
C ARG A 45 6.32 -16.97 15.97
N ALA A 46 6.33 -16.24 14.86
CA ALA A 46 6.00 -16.76 13.53
C ALA A 46 7.25 -16.95 12.66
N SER A 47 8.44 -16.58 13.14
CA SER A 47 9.70 -16.55 12.38
C SER A 47 9.55 -15.79 11.07
N LEU A 48 8.92 -14.63 11.13
CA LEU A 48 8.66 -13.74 9.99
C LEU A 48 9.09 -12.32 10.32
N GLU A 49 9.50 -11.58 9.29
CA GLU A 49 9.75 -10.15 9.39
C GLU A 49 9.28 -9.40 8.15
N PHE A 50 8.99 -8.12 8.30
CA PHE A 50 8.62 -7.26 7.18
C PHE A 50 8.98 -5.81 7.44
N GLU A 51 9.16 -5.03 6.36
CA GLU A 51 9.39 -3.59 6.44
C GLU A 51 8.07 -2.82 6.46
N TYR A 52 8.02 -1.73 7.22
CA TYR A 52 6.89 -0.80 7.25
C TYR A 52 7.37 0.63 7.39
N ARG A 53 6.58 1.60 6.97
CA ARG A 53 6.93 3.02 7.13
C ARG A 53 7.02 3.38 8.60
N SER A 54 8.05 4.14 8.99
CA SER A 54 8.28 4.48 10.41
C SER A 54 7.21 5.42 11.00
N ASP A 55 6.38 6.04 10.16
CA ASP A 55 5.22 6.82 10.59
C ASP A 55 3.91 5.99 10.68
N TRP A 56 3.96 4.70 10.35
CA TRP A 56 2.88 3.74 10.55
C TRP A 56 3.02 3.06 11.92
N ARG A 57 1.98 2.37 12.36
CA ARG A 57 1.98 1.62 13.61
C ARG A 57 1.61 0.17 13.38
N VAL A 58 2.42 -0.74 13.91
CA VAL A 58 2.09 -2.17 13.99
C VAL A 58 1.58 -2.46 15.38
N GLU A 59 0.44 -3.12 15.49
CA GLU A 59 -0.22 -3.49 16.74
C GLU A 59 -0.49 -4.99 16.74
N GLU A 60 0.00 -5.68 17.77
CA GLU A 60 -0.38 -7.06 18.02
C GLU A 60 -1.75 -7.08 18.73
N VAL A 61 -2.65 -7.90 18.21
CA VAL A 61 -3.99 -8.11 18.77
C VAL A 61 -4.14 -9.58 19.18
N ASP A 62 -5.16 -9.88 19.97
CA ASP A 62 -5.44 -11.27 20.33
C ASP A 62 -5.56 -12.13 19.07
N ALA A 63 -4.83 -13.26 19.03
CA ALA A 63 -4.90 -14.19 17.94
C ALA A 63 -6.32 -14.73 17.76
N LEU A 64 -6.67 -15.08 16.53
CA LEU A 64 -7.97 -15.68 16.24
C LEU A 64 -8.20 -16.89 17.13
N ALA A 65 -9.38 -16.98 17.77
CA ALA A 65 -9.71 -17.97 18.79
C ALA A 65 -9.58 -19.45 18.36
N ASN A 66 -9.27 -19.71 17.10
CA ASN A 66 -9.14 -21.05 16.51
C ASN A 66 -7.71 -21.39 16.07
N ASP A 67 -6.71 -20.68 16.58
CA ASP A 67 -5.32 -20.98 16.28
C ASP A 67 -4.80 -22.11 17.20
N PRO A 68 -4.70 -23.34 16.72
CA PRO A 68 -4.23 -24.49 17.54
C PRO A 68 -2.72 -24.46 17.80
N GLU A 69 -1.95 -23.64 17.07
CA GLU A 69 -0.48 -23.67 17.06
C GLU A 69 0.19 -22.38 17.56
N GLY A 70 -0.58 -21.44 18.11
CA GLY A 70 -0.01 -20.24 18.72
C GLY A 70 0.40 -19.15 17.70
N GLY A 71 -0.35 -18.98 16.63
CA GLY A 71 -0.14 -17.92 15.65
C GLY A 71 -0.18 -16.51 16.23
N ILE A 72 0.14 -15.55 15.40
CA ILE A 72 0.08 -14.14 15.72
C ILE A 72 -1.02 -13.46 14.92
N SER A 73 -1.53 -12.34 15.45
CA SER A 73 -2.40 -11.43 14.73
C SER A 73 -1.90 -10.01 14.87
N LEU A 74 -1.57 -9.39 13.74
CA LEU A 74 -1.08 -8.02 13.67
C LEU A 74 -2.03 -7.15 12.86
N ARG A 75 -2.10 -5.88 13.24
CA ARG A 75 -2.78 -4.82 12.46
C ARG A 75 -1.78 -3.72 12.15
N VAL A 76 -1.67 -3.38 10.88
CA VAL A 76 -0.86 -2.25 10.45
C VAL A 76 -1.77 -1.06 10.22
N HIS A 77 -1.47 0.03 10.91
CA HIS A 77 -2.20 1.28 10.81
C HIS A 77 -1.34 2.30 10.06
N ASP A 78 -1.94 3.06 9.18
CA ASP A 78 -1.30 4.21 8.53
C ASP A 78 -1.06 5.36 9.52
N ALA A 79 -0.45 6.44 9.04
CA ALA A 79 -0.22 7.65 9.84
C ALA A 79 -1.53 8.33 10.33
N GLY A 80 -2.65 8.07 9.66
CA GLY A 80 -4.00 8.51 10.05
C GLY A 80 -4.69 7.61 11.08
N GLY A 81 -4.09 6.45 11.39
CA GLY A 81 -4.63 5.44 12.31
C GLY A 81 -5.62 4.48 11.65
N GLN A 82 -5.78 4.51 10.33
CA GLN A 82 -6.62 3.56 9.61
C GLN A 82 -5.88 2.23 9.45
N VAL A 83 -6.57 1.09 9.73
CA VAL A 83 -6.04 -0.23 9.45
C VAL A 83 -5.93 -0.42 7.93
N ILE A 84 -4.69 -0.57 7.45
CA ILE A 84 -4.37 -0.76 6.03
C ILE A 84 -3.97 -2.20 5.71
N ALA A 85 -3.52 -2.98 6.68
CA ALA A 85 -3.21 -4.39 6.47
C ALA A 85 -3.36 -5.18 7.78
N TRP A 86 -3.50 -6.49 7.64
CA TRP A 86 -3.45 -7.44 8.75
C TRP A 86 -2.53 -8.61 8.37
N LEU A 87 -1.73 -9.06 9.34
CA LEU A 87 -0.96 -10.30 9.27
C LEU A 87 -1.48 -11.24 10.35
N ASP A 88 -2.06 -12.34 9.92
CA ASP A 88 -2.52 -13.43 10.78
C ASP A 88 -1.77 -14.70 10.38
N THR A 89 -1.22 -15.47 11.33
CA THR A 89 -0.55 -16.76 11.08
C THR A 89 -1.26 -17.89 11.83
N GLY A 90 -0.84 -19.14 11.63
CA GLY A 90 -1.54 -20.31 12.18
C GLY A 90 -2.83 -20.65 11.43
N ILE A 91 -2.99 -20.13 10.21
CA ILE A 91 -4.15 -20.43 9.37
C ILE A 91 -3.96 -21.80 8.72
N ILE A 92 -4.99 -22.65 8.79
CA ILE A 92 -5.01 -23.95 8.10
C ILE A 92 -5.15 -23.71 6.59
N THR A 93 -4.19 -24.20 5.80
CA THR A 93 -4.10 -23.96 4.36
C THR A 93 -4.41 -25.17 3.48
N ASP A 94 -4.61 -26.36 4.03
CA ASP A 94 -4.92 -27.62 3.33
C ASP A 94 -6.39 -27.72 2.88
N GLN A 95 -7.04 -26.58 2.64
CA GLN A 95 -8.46 -26.56 2.27
C GLN A 95 -8.70 -27.11 0.87
N VAL A 96 -9.72 -27.94 0.74
CA VAL A 96 -10.19 -28.44 -0.56
C VAL A 96 -10.87 -27.31 -1.33
N CYS A 97 -10.37 -27.04 -2.52
CA CYS A 97 -10.95 -26.05 -3.41
C CYS A 97 -12.24 -26.54 -4.03
N MET A 98 -13.34 -25.86 -3.76
CA MET A 98 -14.59 -26.10 -4.45
C MET A 98 -14.76 -25.11 -5.61
N GLY A 99 -15.42 -25.56 -6.69
CA GLY A 99 -15.75 -24.66 -7.80
C GLY A 99 -16.62 -23.50 -7.32
N LEU A 100 -16.49 -22.34 -7.95
CA LEU A 100 -17.39 -21.22 -7.72
C LEU A 100 -18.81 -21.60 -8.18
N GLN A 101 -19.79 -21.30 -7.34
CA GLN A 101 -21.20 -21.56 -7.68
C GLN A 101 -21.70 -20.57 -8.74
N GLU A 102 -21.12 -19.38 -8.80
CA GLU A 102 -21.45 -18.34 -9.76
C GLU A 102 -20.16 -17.81 -10.42
N PRO A 103 -20.26 -17.41 -11.71
CA PRO A 103 -19.13 -16.78 -12.40
C PRO A 103 -18.74 -15.45 -11.73
N VAL A 104 -17.44 -15.22 -11.62
CA VAL A 104 -16.87 -13.94 -11.18
C VAL A 104 -15.97 -13.37 -12.26
N THR A 105 -15.89 -12.05 -12.32
CA THR A 105 -14.86 -11.36 -13.11
C THR A 105 -13.64 -11.16 -12.21
N TYR A 106 -12.53 -11.76 -12.61
CA TYR A 106 -11.24 -11.59 -11.94
C TYR A 106 -10.36 -10.63 -12.74
N THR A 107 -9.77 -9.65 -12.06
CA THR A 107 -8.80 -8.74 -12.65
C THR A 107 -7.59 -8.64 -11.74
N GLU A 108 -6.41 -9.00 -12.25
CA GLU A 108 -5.14 -8.79 -11.56
C GLU A 108 -4.52 -7.49 -12.07
N TYR A 109 -4.37 -6.50 -11.18
CA TYR A 109 -3.78 -5.20 -11.51
C TYR A 109 -2.27 -5.23 -11.43
N ASP A 110 -1.73 -6.02 -10.48
CA ASP A 110 -0.29 -6.15 -10.27
C ASP A 110 0.02 -7.45 -9.53
N SER A 111 1.23 -8.00 -9.78
CA SER A 111 1.76 -9.13 -9.03
C SER A 111 3.28 -9.15 -9.02
N GLN A 112 3.86 -9.75 -7.98
CA GLN A 112 5.31 -9.86 -7.83
C GLN A 112 5.66 -11.15 -7.08
N ALA A 113 6.61 -11.93 -7.62
CA ALA A 113 7.14 -13.11 -6.93
C ALA A 113 7.88 -12.71 -5.64
N MET A 114 7.79 -13.56 -4.63
CA MET A 114 8.39 -13.36 -3.30
C MET A 114 9.29 -14.56 -2.93
N PRO A 115 10.48 -14.66 -3.56
CA PRO A 115 11.36 -15.82 -3.35
C PRO A 115 11.98 -15.88 -1.95
N GLU A 116 11.99 -14.76 -1.20
CA GLU A 116 12.52 -14.68 0.17
C GLU A 116 11.50 -15.13 1.23
N LEU A 117 10.24 -15.35 0.84
CA LEU A 117 9.24 -15.98 1.69
C LEU A 117 9.16 -17.46 1.34
N GLU A 118 9.87 -18.26 2.10
CA GLU A 118 9.99 -19.69 1.87
C GLU A 118 8.92 -20.50 2.63
N SER A 119 8.51 -21.60 2.07
CA SER A 119 7.69 -22.62 2.75
C SER A 119 8.47 -23.92 2.86
N GLU A 120 8.13 -24.78 3.82
CA GLU A 120 8.79 -26.07 4.01
C GLU A 120 8.79 -26.96 2.75
N GLN A 121 7.76 -26.85 1.90
CA GLN A 121 7.66 -27.62 0.65
C GLN A 121 8.17 -26.88 -0.59
N GLY A 122 8.72 -25.68 -0.44
CA GLY A 122 9.15 -24.86 -1.58
C GLY A 122 7.97 -24.34 -2.41
N THR A 123 6.78 -24.14 -1.81
CA THR A 123 5.63 -23.54 -2.47
C THR A 123 5.95 -22.08 -2.83
N ALA A 124 5.83 -21.73 -4.10
CA ALA A 124 6.11 -20.37 -4.55
C ALA A 124 5.08 -19.38 -4.00
N GLN A 125 5.58 -18.27 -3.46
CA GLN A 125 4.78 -17.19 -2.91
C GLN A 125 4.82 -15.99 -3.84
N ARG A 126 3.74 -15.21 -3.86
CA ARG A 126 3.67 -13.95 -4.61
C ARG A 126 2.77 -12.93 -3.93
N PHE A 127 3.09 -11.66 -4.12
CA PHE A 127 2.17 -10.56 -3.90
C PHE A 127 1.17 -10.51 -5.06
N VAL A 128 -0.08 -10.15 -4.78
CA VAL A 128 -1.11 -9.89 -5.77
C VAL A 128 -1.95 -8.67 -5.36
N TYR A 129 -2.26 -7.81 -6.32
CA TYR A 129 -3.27 -6.76 -6.23
C TYR A 129 -4.36 -7.06 -7.26
N ARG A 130 -5.59 -7.28 -6.81
CA ARG A 130 -6.65 -7.83 -7.63
C ARG A 130 -8.04 -7.37 -7.23
N SER A 131 -8.99 -7.49 -8.17
CA SER A 131 -10.41 -7.44 -7.88
C SER A 131 -11.11 -8.73 -8.28
N VAL A 132 -12.17 -9.04 -7.52
CA VAL A 132 -13.12 -10.12 -7.79
C VAL A 132 -14.51 -9.51 -7.77
N ALA A 133 -15.16 -9.48 -8.92
CA ALA A 133 -16.50 -8.93 -9.05
C ALA A 133 -17.48 -10.04 -9.44
N PRO A 134 -18.44 -10.41 -8.58
CA PRO A 134 -19.52 -11.31 -8.94
C PRO A 134 -20.46 -10.64 -9.92
N ALA A 135 -21.28 -11.43 -10.62
CA ALA A 135 -22.28 -10.91 -11.55
C ALA A 135 -23.31 -10.01 -10.84
N GLN A 136 -23.56 -10.24 -9.56
CA GLN A 136 -24.41 -9.44 -8.69
C GLN A 136 -23.75 -9.28 -7.31
N GLY A 137 -23.89 -8.10 -6.70
CA GLY A 137 -23.29 -7.79 -5.41
C GLY A 137 -22.10 -6.86 -5.50
N GLU A 138 -21.28 -6.81 -4.46
CA GLU A 138 -20.14 -5.89 -4.35
C GLU A 138 -18.86 -6.53 -4.90
N ALA A 139 -18.03 -5.74 -5.56
CA ALA A 139 -16.71 -6.17 -5.93
C ALA A 139 -15.78 -6.14 -4.69
N LEU A 140 -14.98 -7.19 -4.54
CA LEU A 140 -13.91 -7.24 -3.55
C LEU A 140 -12.60 -6.82 -4.24
N VAL A 141 -11.91 -5.84 -3.67
CA VAL A 141 -10.59 -5.40 -4.13
C VAL A 141 -9.59 -5.62 -3.01
N THR A 142 -8.62 -6.53 -3.23
CA THR A 142 -7.64 -6.94 -2.24
C THR A 142 -6.21 -6.79 -2.75
N TYR A 143 -5.30 -6.60 -1.82
CA TYR A 143 -3.88 -6.83 -2.00
C TYR A 143 -3.41 -7.82 -0.93
N ALA A 144 -2.67 -8.84 -1.36
CA ALA A 144 -2.34 -9.95 -0.48
C ALA A 144 -1.05 -10.66 -0.90
N VAL A 145 -0.47 -11.39 0.06
CA VAL A 145 0.53 -12.42 -0.20
C VAL A 145 -0.18 -13.75 -0.36
N VAL A 146 0.07 -14.46 -1.46
CA VAL A 146 -0.63 -15.70 -1.80
C VAL A 146 0.32 -16.78 -2.32
N SER A 147 0.00 -18.04 -2.04
CA SER A 147 0.66 -19.23 -2.63
C SER A 147 -0.02 -19.68 -3.93
N ALA A 148 -1.29 -19.33 -4.11
CA ALA A 148 -2.06 -19.80 -5.26
C ALA A 148 -1.61 -19.13 -6.57
N PRO A 149 -1.53 -19.88 -7.68
CA PRO A 149 -1.38 -19.29 -9.00
C PRO A 149 -2.62 -18.41 -9.33
N PRO A 150 -2.53 -17.56 -10.37
CA PRO A 150 -3.71 -16.85 -10.87
C PRO A 150 -4.84 -17.84 -11.17
N PRO A 151 -6.10 -17.50 -10.86
CA PRO A 151 -7.21 -18.42 -11.12
C PRO A 151 -7.31 -18.74 -12.61
N SER A 152 -7.40 -20.02 -12.93
CA SER A 152 -7.77 -20.48 -14.26
C SER A 152 -9.28 -20.68 -14.32
N ALA A 153 -9.85 -20.75 -15.53
CA ALA A 153 -11.28 -20.99 -15.72
C ALA A 153 -11.81 -22.27 -15.02
N GLU A 154 -10.91 -23.23 -14.74
CA GLU A 154 -11.24 -24.52 -14.16
C GLU A 154 -10.96 -24.62 -12.65
N ALA A 155 -10.11 -23.73 -12.09
CA ALA A 155 -9.67 -23.77 -10.68
C ALA A 155 -10.00 -22.49 -9.92
N ALA A 156 -11.12 -21.88 -10.23
CA ALA A 156 -11.41 -20.50 -9.85
C ALA A 156 -11.42 -20.22 -8.35
N ALA A 157 -11.91 -21.14 -7.51
CA ALA A 157 -12.11 -20.85 -6.09
C ALA A 157 -10.78 -20.71 -5.31
N CYS A 158 -9.79 -21.57 -5.54
CA CYS A 158 -8.50 -21.50 -4.83
C CYS A 158 -7.70 -20.25 -5.14
N GLY A 159 -7.74 -19.79 -6.38
CA GLY A 159 -7.05 -18.57 -6.77
C GLY A 159 -7.60 -17.28 -6.14
N LEU A 160 -8.71 -17.36 -5.40
CA LEU A 160 -9.34 -16.23 -4.72
C LEU A 160 -8.96 -16.11 -3.24
N PHE A 161 -8.27 -17.09 -2.68
CA PHE A 161 -7.85 -17.04 -1.29
C PHE A 161 -6.66 -16.09 -1.09
N ASP A 162 -6.70 -15.33 0.01
CA ASP A 162 -5.67 -14.37 0.40
C ASP A 162 -4.77 -14.96 1.50
N PHE A 163 -4.14 -16.12 1.23
CA PHE A 163 -3.19 -16.70 2.17
C PHE A 163 -1.95 -17.30 1.49
N PHE A 164 -0.87 -17.31 2.25
CA PHE A 164 0.39 -17.93 1.89
C PHE A 164 0.64 -19.17 2.78
N THR A 165 1.47 -20.09 2.30
CA THR A 165 1.79 -21.36 2.97
C THR A 165 3.15 -21.25 3.66
N LEU A 166 3.25 -21.74 4.89
CA LEU A 166 4.52 -21.87 5.62
C LEU A 166 4.91 -23.34 5.79
N THR A 167 3.97 -24.19 6.22
CA THR A 167 4.16 -25.63 6.42
C THR A 167 3.21 -26.43 5.53
N ASP A 168 3.17 -27.76 5.69
CA ASP A 168 2.25 -28.64 4.96
C ASP A 168 0.78 -28.26 5.15
N SER A 169 0.39 -27.80 6.32
CA SER A 169 -0.99 -27.58 6.70
C SER A 169 -1.30 -26.20 7.24
N SER A 170 -0.29 -25.37 7.44
CA SER A 170 -0.46 -24.03 7.99
C SER A 170 0.26 -22.94 7.19
N GLY A 171 -0.23 -21.75 7.35
CA GLY A 171 0.33 -20.56 6.72
C GLY A 171 -0.17 -19.30 7.39
N GLY A 172 -0.24 -18.24 6.62
CA GLY A 172 -0.70 -16.94 7.10
C GLY A 172 -1.49 -16.17 6.05
N ARG A 173 -2.04 -15.08 6.51
CA ARG A 173 -2.65 -14.05 5.66
C ARG A 173 -1.94 -12.74 5.92
N PHE A 174 -1.30 -12.18 4.91
CA PHE A 174 -0.86 -10.78 4.94
C PHE A 174 -1.58 -10.06 3.82
N ALA A 175 -2.59 -9.29 4.18
CA ALA A 175 -3.55 -8.74 3.22
C ALA A 175 -4.14 -7.43 3.69
N GLY A 176 -4.78 -6.72 2.76
CA GLY A 176 -5.64 -5.59 3.02
C GLY A 176 -6.66 -5.40 1.90
N VAL A 177 -7.54 -4.43 2.06
CA VAL A 177 -8.62 -4.16 1.09
C VAL A 177 -8.64 -2.68 0.69
N VAL A 178 -8.94 -2.43 -0.58
CA VAL A 178 -9.33 -1.11 -1.04
C VAL A 178 -10.84 -0.98 -0.87
N ARG A 179 -11.27 -0.11 0.02
CA ARG A 179 -12.70 0.08 0.30
C ARG A 179 -13.34 0.98 -0.75
N PRO A 180 -14.58 0.69 -1.16
CA PRO A 180 -15.35 1.61 -1.99
C PRO A 180 -15.55 2.96 -1.27
N ASP A 181 -15.75 4.02 -2.04
CA ASP A 181 -16.23 5.27 -1.49
C ASP A 181 -17.72 5.15 -1.13
N GLU A 182 -18.16 5.91 -0.15
CA GLU A 182 -19.56 5.90 0.25
C GLU A 182 -20.48 6.23 -0.95
N GLY A 183 -21.42 5.33 -1.24
CA GLY A 183 -22.36 5.49 -2.34
C GLY A 183 -21.81 5.18 -3.74
N SER A 184 -20.55 4.71 -3.88
CA SER A 184 -20.05 4.25 -5.17
C SER A 184 -20.69 2.92 -5.57
N ASP A 185 -20.95 2.77 -6.87
CA ASP A 185 -21.32 1.48 -7.45
C ASP A 185 -20.09 0.60 -7.73
N VAL A 186 -20.31 -0.61 -8.22
CA VAL A 186 -19.22 -1.55 -8.55
C VAL A 186 -18.25 -0.95 -9.57
N ALA A 187 -18.74 -0.26 -10.59
CA ALA A 187 -17.89 0.33 -11.63
C ALA A 187 -16.99 1.43 -11.04
N GLY A 188 -17.55 2.32 -10.23
CA GLY A 188 -16.79 3.37 -9.53
C GLY A 188 -15.76 2.79 -8.57
N HIS A 189 -16.09 1.70 -7.86
CA HIS A 189 -15.11 1.01 -6.99
C HIS A 189 -13.95 0.41 -7.80
N LEU A 190 -14.21 -0.23 -8.93
CA LEU A 190 -13.16 -0.80 -9.79
C LEU A 190 -12.31 0.29 -10.45
N GLU A 191 -12.89 1.43 -10.83
CA GLU A 191 -12.15 2.59 -11.33
C GLU A 191 -11.22 3.16 -10.24
N LYS A 192 -11.73 3.34 -9.02
CA LYS A 192 -10.92 3.73 -7.86
C LYS A 192 -9.76 2.76 -7.64
N ALA A 193 -10.02 1.46 -7.69
CA ALA A 193 -8.99 0.44 -7.53
C ALA A 193 -7.88 0.59 -8.59
N ALA A 194 -8.26 0.72 -9.88
CA ALA A 194 -7.29 0.91 -10.95
C ALA A 194 -6.43 2.18 -10.75
N ALA A 195 -7.04 3.28 -10.33
CA ALA A 195 -6.35 4.55 -10.04
C ALA A 195 -5.40 4.43 -8.83
N TRP A 196 -5.84 3.75 -7.77
CA TRP A 196 -5.04 3.56 -6.55
C TRP A 196 -3.72 2.83 -6.83
N GLY A 197 -3.70 1.85 -7.75
CA GLY A 197 -2.48 1.14 -8.18
C GLY A 197 -1.36 2.04 -8.71
N GLY A 198 -1.67 3.28 -9.13
CA GLY A 198 -0.69 4.29 -9.54
C GLY A 198 -0.23 5.23 -8.41
N SER A 199 -0.81 5.13 -7.21
CA SER A 199 -0.59 6.07 -6.11
C SER A 199 0.73 5.84 -5.35
N GLY A 200 1.13 6.84 -4.55
CA GLY A 200 2.24 6.71 -3.59
C GLY A 200 1.92 5.73 -2.49
N GLU A 201 0.69 5.79 -1.98
CA GLU A 201 0.20 4.90 -0.94
C GLU A 201 0.26 3.43 -1.37
N TYR A 202 -0.20 3.11 -2.59
CA TYR A 202 -0.08 1.77 -3.13
C TYR A 202 1.37 1.26 -3.16
N ARG A 203 2.32 2.10 -3.60
CA ARG A 203 3.74 1.72 -3.64
C ARG A 203 4.29 1.39 -2.25
N ASP A 204 3.89 2.15 -1.24
CA ASP A 204 4.32 1.93 0.14
C ASP A 204 3.69 0.66 0.72
N VAL A 205 2.40 0.44 0.49
CA VAL A 205 1.69 -0.80 0.89
C VAL A 205 2.28 -2.01 0.18
N LYS A 206 2.51 -1.94 -1.14
CA LYS A 206 3.15 -3.02 -1.90
C LYS A 206 4.53 -3.34 -1.35
N ARG A 207 5.38 -2.32 -1.08
CA ARG A 207 6.70 -2.52 -0.50
C ARG A 207 6.62 -3.27 0.83
N MET A 208 5.70 -2.88 1.70
CA MET A 208 5.48 -3.55 2.97
C MET A 208 5.16 -5.03 2.78
N LEU A 209 4.15 -5.37 1.96
CA LEU A 209 3.75 -6.76 1.78
C LEU A 209 4.86 -7.59 1.11
N VAL A 210 5.52 -7.04 0.09
CA VAL A 210 6.58 -7.73 -0.67
C VAL A 210 7.84 -7.96 0.18
N SER A 211 8.05 -7.16 1.22
CA SER A 211 9.18 -7.32 2.14
C SER A 211 9.00 -8.45 3.16
N LEU A 212 7.82 -9.11 3.21
CA LEU A 212 7.60 -10.25 4.08
C LEU A 212 8.54 -11.39 3.72
N ARG A 213 9.29 -11.88 4.69
CA ARG A 213 10.24 -12.97 4.56
C ARG A 213 10.37 -13.74 5.86
N ASN A 214 10.99 -14.91 5.79
CA ASN A 214 11.36 -15.65 6.98
C ASN A 214 12.48 -14.87 7.73
N SER A 215 12.38 -14.78 9.06
CA SER A 215 13.46 -14.27 9.88
C SER A 215 14.53 -15.35 10.12
N ASP A 216 15.80 -14.92 10.21
CA ASP A 216 16.96 -15.80 10.48
C ASP A 216 16.92 -16.44 11.90
#